data_c7d043a60f491019d76e585584822b7c
#
_entry.id   c7d043a60f491019d76e585584822b7c
#
_cell.length_a   1.000
_cell.length_b   1.000
_cell.length_c   1.000
_cell.angle_alpha   90.00
_cell.angle_beta   90.00
_cell.angle_gamma   90.00
#
_symmetry.space_group_name_H-M   'P 1'
#
loop_
_entity.id
_entity.type
_entity.pdbx_description
1 polymer ?
#
loop_
_entity_poly.entity_id
_entity_poly.type
_entity_poly.pdbx_seq_one_letter_code
_entity_poly.pdbx_strand_id
1 'polypeptide(L)'
;MKEIEMTYKLLLTIFLLSTALLGCTSVPKGLEPVSEFDGGRYMGKWYEVARLDHSFERNLSNVSAMYTAEKSGEITVLNRGYNEKTGEWKQIEGKARFVGDETIGSLKVSFFGPFYGGYHVIELDKVNYSYAMVAGPNLSYLWILSRTTLLDEDIFIRLETRAAELGFDTTKLIRVKHDRTAANPLSEGRSKMATNAANTLTPCPKTPNCVSSLAEDKQHFIEPITYEG
;
A
#
# COMPACT_ATOMS: atom_id res chain seq x y z
N MET A 1 -21.50 -34.63 -35.93
CA MET A 1 -21.49 -35.01 -34.51
C MET A 1 -20.19 -34.63 -33.80
N LYS A 2 -19.00 -34.89 -34.34
CA LYS A 2 -17.71 -34.53 -33.67
C LYS A 2 -17.50 -33.03 -33.46
N GLU A 3 -17.91 -32.19 -34.38
CA GLU A 3 -17.78 -30.74 -34.26
C GLU A 3 -18.69 -30.13 -33.14
N ILE A 4 -19.88 -30.65 -32.98
CA ILE A 4 -20.80 -30.21 -31.92
C ILE A 4 -20.24 -30.61 -30.54
N GLU A 5 -19.67 -31.80 -30.43
CA GLU A 5 -19.05 -32.30 -29.20
C GLU A 5 -17.79 -31.49 -28.82
N MET A 6 -16.99 -31.08 -29.79
CA MET A 6 -15.81 -30.24 -29.59
C MET A 6 -16.20 -28.82 -29.17
N THR A 7 -17.21 -28.24 -29.81
CA THR A 7 -17.74 -26.91 -29.45
C THR A 7 -18.32 -26.91 -28.03
N TYR A 8 -19.06 -27.93 -27.64
CA TYR A 8 -19.61 -28.06 -26.28
C TYR A 8 -18.51 -28.20 -25.23
N LYS A 9 -17.49 -29.01 -25.49
CA LYS A 9 -16.33 -29.15 -24.58
C LYS A 9 -15.59 -27.83 -24.43
N LEU A 10 -15.40 -27.07 -25.51
CA LEU A 10 -14.76 -25.75 -25.48
C LEU A 10 -15.59 -24.76 -24.68
N LEU A 11 -16.89 -24.69 -24.89
CA LEU A 11 -17.78 -23.81 -24.12
C LEU A 11 -17.84 -24.18 -22.64
N LEU A 12 -17.85 -25.48 -22.32
CA LEU A 12 -17.81 -25.96 -20.94
C LEU A 12 -16.49 -25.59 -20.25
N THR A 13 -15.37 -25.69 -20.96
CA THR A 13 -14.05 -25.31 -20.46
C THR A 13 -13.95 -23.80 -20.21
N ILE A 14 -14.47 -22.98 -21.12
CA ILE A 14 -14.52 -21.53 -20.98
C ILE A 14 -15.41 -21.15 -19.79
N PHE A 15 -16.56 -21.81 -19.64
CA PHE A 15 -17.47 -21.58 -18.50
C PHE A 15 -16.84 -21.96 -17.16
N LEU A 16 -16.16 -23.10 -17.06
CA LEU A 16 -15.42 -23.53 -15.88
C LEU A 16 -14.25 -22.58 -15.55
N LEU A 17 -13.57 -22.05 -16.56
CA LEU A 17 -12.47 -21.10 -16.38
C LEU A 17 -13.00 -19.73 -15.88
N SER A 18 -14.18 -19.31 -16.35
CA SER A 18 -14.79 -18.04 -15.93
C SER A 18 -15.26 -18.04 -14.47
N THR A 19 -15.73 -19.19 -13.95
CA THR A 19 -16.17 -19.31 -12.55
C THR A 19 -15.01 -19.32 -11.56
N ALA A 20 -13.81 -19.76 -11.95
CA ALA A 20 -12.62 -19.77 -11.11
C ALA A 20 -12.06 -18.34 -10.81
N LEU A 21 -12.38 -17.36 -11.65
CA LEU A 21 -11.91 -15.98 -11.49
C LEU A 21 -12.73 -15.15 -10.49
N LEU A 22 -13.93 -15.58 -10.13
CA LEU A 22 -14.83 -14.85 -9.22
C LEU A 22 -14.45 -15.01 -7.74
N GLY A 23 -13.71 -16.06 -7.37
CA GLY A 23 -13.38 -16.35 -5.97
C GLY A 23 -12.32 -15.44 -5.33
N CYS A 24 -11.48 -14.76 -6.14
CA CYS A 24 -10.36 -13.97 -5.62
C CYS A 24 -10.75 -12.58 -5.08
N THR A 25 -11.97 -12.11 -5.35
CA THR A 25 -12.43 -10.77 -4.92
C THR A 25 -13.67 -10.79 -4.04
N SER A 26 -14.23 -11.97 -3.76
CA SER A 26 -15.41 -12.12 -2.90
C SER A 26 -15.05 -11.96 -1.43
N VAL A 27 -16.01 -11.46 -0.65
CA VAL A 27 -15.91 -11.43 0.82
C VAL A 27 -15.86 -12.86 1.36
N PRO A 28 -14.91 -13.20 2.24
CA PRO A 28 -14.87 -14.51 2.88
C PRO A 28 -16.16 -14.79 3.63
N LYS A 29 -16.58 -16.05 3.61
CA LYS A 29 -17.83 -16.48 4.28
C LYS A 29 -17.77 -16.16 5.77
N GLY A 30 -18.82 -15.50 6.28
CA GLY A 30 -18.93 -15.12 7.69
C GLY A 30 -18.32 -13.77 8.03
N LEU A 31 -17.70 -13.09 7.07
CA LEU A 31 -17.26 -11.71 7.24
C LEU A 31 -18.26 -10.74 6.61
N GLU A 32 -18.37 -9.57 7.20
CA GLU A 32 -19.18 -8.45 6.69
C GLU A 32 -18.33 -7.20 6.61
N PRO A 33 -18.09 -6.63 5.40
CA PRO A 33 -17.45 -5.34 5.27
C PRO A 33 -18.29 -4.25 5.92
N VAL A 34 -17.61 -3.25 6.49
CA VAL A 34 -18.29 -2.13 7.15
C VAL A 34 -19.20 -1.37 6.19
N SER A 35 -20.39 -1.02 6.67
CA SER A 35 -21.32 -0.11 6.01
C SER A 35 -21.01 1.34 6.33
N GLU A 36 -21.66 2.30 5.65
CA GLU A 36 -21.46 3.74 5.80
C GLU A 36 -19.99 4.14 5.65
N PHE A 37 -19.32 3.46 4.73
CA PHE A 37 -17.92 3.69 4.42
C PHE A 37 -17.77 4.97 3.59
N ASP A 38 -16.92 5.88 4.06
CA ASP A 38 -16.54 7.09 3.33
C ASP A 38 -15.16 6.89 2.70
N GLY A 39 -15.14 6.61 1.40
CA GLY A 39 -13.91 6.41 0.64
C GLY A 39 -13.00 7.63 0.68
N GLY A 40 -13.54 8.85 0.70
CA GLY A 40 -12.76 10.08 0.79
C GLY A 40 -11.96 10.17 2.08
N ARG A 41 -12.60 9.84 3.21
CA ARG A 41 -11.94 9.80 4.54
C ARG A 41 -10.92 8.66 4.66
N TYR A 42 -11.12 7.59 3.90
CA TYR A 42 -10.20 6.45 3.91
C TYR A 42 -8.91 6.73 3.13
N MET A 43 -8.90 7.69 2.22
CA MET A 43 -7.70 8.07 1.46
C MET A 43 -6.58 8.56 2.36
N GLY A 44 -5.39 8.69 1.77
CA GLY A 44 -4.18 9.10 2.48
C GLY A 44 -3.38 7.91 3.01
N LYS A 45 -2.51 8.18 3.98
CA LYS A 45 -1.52 7.21 4.47
C LYS A 45 -2.07 6.36 5.60
N TRP A 46 -1.77 5.06 5.50
CA TRP A 46 -1.99 4.07 6.54
C TRP A 46 -0.68 3.34 6.83
N TYR A 47 -0.43 3.04 8.10
CA TYR A 47 0.67 2.19 8.54
C TYR A 47 0.11 0.82 8.90
N GLU A 48 0.83 -0.22 8.51
CA GLU A 48 0.50 -1.59 8.88
C GLU A 48 1.04 -1.89 10.27
N VAL A 49 0.16 -2.04 11.25
CA VAL A 49 0.54 -2.33 12.65
C VAL A 49 0.73 -3.81 12.87
N ALA A 50 -0.10 -4.63 12.22
CA ALA A 50 0.03 -6.08 12.26
C ALA A 50 -0.56 -6.73 11.00
N ARG A 51 -0.12 -7.96 10.72
CA ARG A 51 -0.64 -8.80 9.63
C ARG A 51 -0.48 -10.28 9.92
N LEU A 52 -1.23 -11.11 9.20
CA LEU A 52 -0.86 -12.51 9.00
C LEU A 52 0.30 -12.61 7.98
N ASP A 53 1.10 -13.69 8.02
CA ASP A 53 2.26 -13.84 7.11
C ASP A 53 1.81 -14.05 5.66
N HIS A 54 2.32 -13.19 4.77
CA HIS A 54 2.12 -13.28 3.32
C HIS A 54 3.47 -13.33 2.61
N SER A 55 3.56 -14.14 1.57
CA SER A 55 4.81 -14.32 0.83
C SER A 55 5.36 -13.03 0.21
N PHE A 56 4.47 -12.12 -0.21
CA PHE A 56 4.85 -10.85 -0.85
C PHE A 56 5.26 -9.75 0.15
N GLU A 57 4.93 -9.90 1.45
CA GLU A 57 5.33 -8.97 2.53
C GLU A 57 6.34 -9.57 3.50
N ARG A 58 6.79 -10.80 3.24
CA ARG A 58 7.74 -11.49 4.11
C ARG A 58 9.05 -10.73 4.22
N ASN A 59 9.54 -10.59 5.45
CA ASN A 59 10.71 -9.80 5.85
C ASN A 59 10.55 -8.28 5.66
N LEU A 60 9.33 -7.76 5.46
CA LEU A 60 9.09 -6.32 5.46
C LEU A 60 8.77 -5.80 6.85
N SER A 61 9.40 -4.69 7.21
CA SER A 61 9.08 -3.82 8.35
C SER A 61 8.75 -2.41 7.84
N ASN A 62 8.31 -1.53 8.71
CA ASN A 62 8.03 -0.13 8.38
C ASN A 62 7.04 0.01 7.18
N VAL A 63 6.07 -0.91 7.13
CA VAL A 63 5.15 -1.02 6.01
C VAL A 63 4.09 0.06 6.08
N SER A 64 3.82 0.70 4.95
CA SER A 64 2.76 1.69 4.81
C SER A 64 2.11 1.63 3.44
N ALA A 65 0.84 2.01 3.37
CA ALA A 65 0.07 2.17 2.15
C ALA A 65 -0.40 3.62 2.02
N MET A 66 -0.28 4.18 0.82
CA MET A 66 -0.85 5.48 0.46
C MET A 66 -1.97 5.23 -0.55
N TYR A 67 -3.17 5.68 -0.24
CA TYR A 67 -4.34 5.60 -1.11
C TYR A 67 -4.65 6.99 -1.67
N THR A 68 -4.77 7.08 -2.99
CA THR A 68 -5.06 8.33 -3.69
C THR A 68 -6.22 8.11 -4.66
N ALA A 69 -7.31 8.87 -4.47
CA ALA A 69 -8.45 8.81 -5.38
C ALA A 69 -8.11 9.52 -6.69
N GLU A 70 -8.37 8.86 -7.80
CA GLU A 70 -8.17 9.39 -9.14
C GLU A 70 -9.49 9.96 -9.72
N LYS A 71 -9.39 10.91 -10.63
CA LYS A 71 -10.57 11.47 -11.32
C LYS A 71 -11.39 10.43 -12.07
N SER A 72 -10.79 9.30 -12.41
CA SER A 72 -11.44 8.16 -13.08
C SER A 72 -12.33 7.32 -12.18
N GLY A 73 -12.35 7.59 -10.85
CA GLY A 73 -12.99 6.72 -9.85
C GLY A 73 -12.12 5.51 -9.45
N GLU A 74 -10.92 5.38 -10.01
CA GLU A 74 -9.92 4.41 -9.58
C GLU A 74 -9.16 4.96 -8.36
N ILE A 75 -8.64 4.09 -7.52
CA ILE A 75 -7.79 4.46 -6.38
C ILE A 75 -6.40 3.93 -6.66
N THR A 76 -5.40 4.82 -6.70
CA THR A 76 -3.99 4.42 -6.72
C THR A 76 -3.57 4.01 -5.32
N VAL A 77 -2.88 2.86 -5.23
CA VAL A 77 -2.37 2.30 -3.97
C VAL A 77 -0.85 2.17 -4.07
N LEU A 78 -0.12 2.95 -3.28
CA LEU A 78 1.34 2.85 -3.20
C LEU A 78 1.73 2.19 -1.88
N ASN A 79 2.13 0.92 -1.92
CA ASN A 79 2.69 0.22 -0.77
C ASN A 79 4.19 0.41 -0.70
N ARG A 80 4.70 0.64 0.51
CA ARG A 80 6.11 0.81 0.79
C ARG A 80 6.49 0.03 2.05
N GLY A 81 7.66 -0.61 2.05
CA GLY A 81 8.19 -1.34 3.20
C GLY A 81 9.71 -1.46 3.15
N TYR A 82 10.34 -1.65 4.29
CA TYR A 82 11.77 -1.90 4.40
C TYR A 82 12.03 -3.40 4.46
N ASN A 83 12.85 -3.91 3.55
CA ASN A 83 13.22 -5.33 3.54
C ASN A 83 14.41 -5.57 4.45
N GLU A 84 14.17 -6.23 5.59
CA GLU A 84 15.19 -6.52 6.62
C GLU A 84 16.31 -7.45 6.13
N LYS A 85 16.04 -8.26 5.08
CA LYS A 85 17.05 -9.13 4.49
C LYS A 85 18.03 -8.40 3.58
N THR A 86 17.53 -7.48 2.75
CA THR A 86 18.34 -6.77 1.75
C THR A 86 18.81 -5.41 2.23
N GLY A 87 18.25 -4.89 3.33
CA GLY A 87 18.56 -3.57 3.84
C GLY A 87 18.04 -2.42 2.96
N GLU A 88 17.00 -2.67 2.16
CA GLU A 88 16.51 -1.73 1.17
C GLU A 88 15.03 -1.42 1.35
N TRP A 89 14.64 -0.18 1.03
CA TRP A 89 13.24 0.18 0.87
C TRP A 89 12.70 -0.37 -0.45
N LYS A 90 11.55 -1.00 -0.37
CA LYS A 90 10.78 -1.46 -1.53
C LYS A 90 9.47 -0.72 -1.62
N GLN A 91 9.00 -0.52 -2.83
CA GLN A 91 7.68 0.04 -3.09
C GLN A 91 7.06 -0.64 -4.30
N ILE A 92 5.73 -0.70 -4.30
CA ILE A 92 4.95 -1.21 -5.41
C ILE A 92 3.68 -0.38 -5.53
N GLU A 93 3.34 -0.01 -6.74
CA GLU A 93 2.10 0.69 -7.06
C GLU A 93 1.06 -0.31 -7.58
N GLY A 94 -0.15 -0.15 -7.11
CA GLY A 94 -1.31 -0.92 -7.53
C GLY A 94 -2.52 -0.03 -7.71
N LYS A 95 -3.61 -0.65 -8.09
CA LYS A 95 -4.89 -0.01 -8.35
C LYS A 95 -6.00 -0.70 -7.58
N ALA A 96 -6.87 0.08 -6.96
CA ALA A 96 -8.05 -0.42 -6.28
C ALA A 96 -9.32 0.16 -6.89
N ARG A 97 -10.42 -0.61 -6.78
CA ARG A 97 -11.77 -0.19 -7.17
C ARG A 97 -12.77 -0.78 -6.19
N PHE A 98 -13.85 -0.07 -5.95
CA PHE A 98 -14.95 -0.60 -5.17
C PHE A 98 -15.58 -1.83 -5.84
N VAL A 99 -16.08 -2.73 -5.03
CA VAL A 99 -16.87 -3.90 -5.45
C VAL A 99 -18.33 -3.63 -5.07
N GLY A 100 -19.11 -3.20 -6.03
CA GLY A 100 -20.52 -2.84 -5.80
C GLY A 100 -20.69 -1.44 -5.21
N ASP A 101 -21.46 -1.33 -4.14
CA ASP A 101 -21.79 -0.06 -3.49
C ASP A 101 -20.56 0.55 -2.78
N GLU A 102 -20.25 1.80 -3.10
CA GLU A 102 -19.09 2.53 -2.54
C GLU A 102 -19.26 2.91 -1.05
N THR A 103 -20.49 2.80 -0.53
CA THR A 103 -20.77 2.97 0.91
C THR A 103 -20.46 1.72 1.73
N ILE A 104 -20.02 0.64 1.08
CA ILE A 104 -19.55 -0.58 1.71
C ILE A 104 -18.03 -0.66 1.58
N GLY A 105 -17.33 -0.95 2.67
CA GLY A 105 -15.86 -1.04 2.71
C GLY A 105 -15.31 -2.27 1.97
N SER A 106 -15.73 -2.49 0.73
CA SER A 106 -15.36 -3.65 -0.09
C SER A 106 -14.74 -3.20 -1.40
N LEU A 107 -13.44 -3.51 -1.56
CA LEU A 107 -12.65 -3.17 -2.72
C LEU A 107 -11.99 -4.42 -3.31
N LYS A 108 -11.50 -4.28 -4.52
CA LYS A 108 -10.56 -5.20 -5.16
C LYS A 108 -9.28 -4.45 -5.52
N VAL A 109 -8.13 -5.06 -5.25
CA VAL A 109 -6.82 -4.46 -5.46
C VAL A 109 -5.99 -5.31 -6.41
N SER A 110 -5.28 -4.68 -7.34
CA SER A 110 -4.35 -5.31 -8.25
C SER A 110 -2.99 -4.61 -8.22
N PHE A 111 -1.93 -5.37 -8.05
CA PHE A 111 -0.55 -4.94 -8.24
C PHE A 111 0.05 -5.50 -9.54
N PHE A 112 -0.58 -6.50 -10.13
CA PHE A 112 -0.16 -7.18 -11.36
C PHE A 112 -1.41 -7.48 -12.18
N GLY A 113 -1.83 -6.53 -13.01
CA GLY A 113 -2.99 -6.73 -13.87
C GLY A 113 -2.83 -7.94 -14.81
N PRO A 114 -3.89 -8.68 -15.10
CA PRO A 114 -5.29 -8.39 -14.82
C PRO A 114 -5.84 -8.99 -13.50
N PHE A 115 -4.98 -9.50 -12.62
CA PHE A 115 -5.37 -10.22 -11.42
C PHE A 115 -5.71 -9.26 -10.27
N TYR A 116 -6.86 -9.49 -9.63
CA TYR A 116 -7.34 -8.72 -8.49
C TYR A 116 -7.52 -9.62 -7.27
N GLY A 117 -7.14 -9.12 -6.10
CA GLY A 117 -7.44 -9.69 -4.79
C GLY A 117 -8.53 -8.89 -4.06
N GLY A 118 -9.33 -9.55 -3.24
CA GLY A 118 -10.29 -8.89 -2.35
C GLY A 118 -9.58 -8.08 -1.28
N TYR A 119 -10.18 -6.95 -0.92
CA TYR A 119 -9.75 -6.05 0.14
C TYR A 119 -11.01 -5.55 0.84
N HIS A 120 -11.29 -6.09 2.01
CA HIS A 120 -12.55 -5.87 2.72
C HIS A 120 -12.26 -5.28 4.09
N VAL A 121 -12.65 -4.03 4.30
CA VAL A 121 -12.58 -3.37 5.60
C VAL A 121 -13.66 -3.96 6.48
N ILE A 122 -13.30 -4.75 7.49
CA ILE A 122 -14.22 -5.49 8.36
C ILE A 122 -14.38 -4.85 9.74
N GLU A 123 -13.44 -3.99 10.15
CA GLU A 123 -13.54 -3.10 11.31
C GLU A 123 -12.94 -1.74 10.97
N LEU A 124 -13.54 -0.66 11.48
CA LEU A 124 -13.13 0.72 11.18
C LEU A 124 -13.50 1.64 12.34
N ASP A 125 -12.59 2.52 12.72
CA ASP A 125 -12.97 3.68 13.53
C ASP A 125 -13.79 4.66 12.69
N LYS A 126 -15.11 4.53 12.73
CA LYS A 126 -16.03 5.35 11.92
C LYS A 126 -16.00 6.83 12.33
N VAL A 127 -15.56 7.16 13.56
CA VAL A 127 -15.54 8.53 14.06
C VAL A 127 -14.32 9.29 13.55
N ASN A 128 -13.11 8.74 13.69
CA ASN A 128 -11.86 9.43 13.36
C ASN A 128 -11.13 8.83 12.18
N TYR A 129 -11.51 7.64 11.70
CA TYR A 129 -10.78 6.87 10.68
C TYR A 129 -9.32 6.64 11.07
N SER A 130 -9.06 6.39 12.37
CA SER A 130 -7.71 6.29 12.93
C SER A 130 -7.13 4.88 12.84
N TYR A 131 -7.96 3.84 12.80
CA TYR A 131 -7.57 2.44 12.61
C TYR A 131 -8.58 1.69 11.75
N ALA A 132 -8.13 0.62 11.12
CA ALA A 132 -8.96 -0.29 10.35
C ALA A 132 -8.43 -1.72 10.46
N MET A 133 -9.31 -2.72 10.35
CA MET A 133 -8.94 -4.11 10.14
C MET A 133 -9.46 -4.56 8.78
N VAL A 134 -8.59 -5.17 8.00
CA VAL A 134 -8.83 -5.51 6.60
C VAL A 134 -8.62 -6.99 6.38
N ALA A 135 -9.59 -7.64 5.75
CA ALA A 135 -9.50 -9.02 5.27
C ALA A 135 -9.22 -9.07 3.76
N GLY A 136 -8.44 -10.02 3.34
CA GLY A 136 -8.27 -10.37 1.93
C GLY A 136 -9.34 -11.36 1.42
N PRO A 137 -9.03 -12.14 0.37
CA PRO A 137 -10.00 -13.04 -0.26
C PRO A 137 -10.34 -14.28 0.58
N ASN A 138 -9.62 -14.55 1.67
CA ASN A 138 -9.88 -15.64 2.60
C ASN A 138 -9.25 -15.34 3.97
N LEU A 139 -9.50 -16.21 4.98
CA LEU A 139 -9.02 -16.02 6.35
C LEU A 139 -7.50 -16.17 6.56
N SER A 140 -6.73 -16.41 5.50
CA SER A 140 -5.26 -16.36 5.58
C SER A 140 -4.70 -14.95 5.41
N TYR A 141 -5.54 -13.96 5.08
CA TYR A 141 -5.14 -12.58 4.81
C TYR A 141 -5.83 -11.63 5.76
N LEU A 142 -5.06 -11.03 6.64
CA LEU A 142 -5.53 -10.03 7.61
C LEU A 142 -4.46 -8.96 7.80
N TRP A 143 -4.89 -7.71 7.86
CA TRP A 143 -4.09 -6.54 8.21
C TRP A 143 -4.80 -5.71 9.27
N ILE A 144 -4.04 -5.20 10.24
CA ILE A 144 -4.46 -4.14 11.15
C ILE A 144 -3.69 -2.90 10.75
N LEU A 145 -4.42 -1.86 10.39
CA LEU A 145 -3.91 -0.59 9.89
C LEU A 145 -4.17 0.53 10.88
N SER A 146 -3.27 1.51 10.93
CA SER A 146 -3.44 2.73 11.72
C SER A 146 -2.93 3.96 10.97
N ARG A 147 -3.47 5.14 11.30
CA ARG A 147 -2.95 6.42 10.78
C ARG A 147 -1.61 6.80 11.38
N THR A 148 -1.22 6.18 12.46
CA THR A 148 0.08 6.36 13.13
C THR A 148 0.87 5.06 13.16
N THR A 149 2.18 5.15 13.37
CA THR A 149 3.07 3.99 13.47
C THR A 149 2.84 3.16 14.75
N LEU A 150 2.15 3.72 15.71
CA LEU A 150 1.77 3.08 16.97
C LEU A 150 0.25 3.09 17.08
N LEU A 151 -0.32 1.97 17.45
CA LEU A 151 -1.73 1.84 17.82
C LEU A 151 -1.79 1.63 19.33
N ASP A 152 -2.80 2.25 19.96
CA ASP A 152 -3.10 2.02 21.37
C ASP A 152 -3.28 0.54 21.65
N GLU A 153 -2.69 0.05 22.76
CA GLU A 153 -2.64 -1.38 23.04
C GLU A 153 -4.02 -1.97 23.33
N ASP A 154 -4.91 -1.21 23.97
CA ASP A 154 -6.27 -1.67 24.26
C ASP A 154 -7.08 -1.79 22.97
N ILE A 155 -6.85 -0.86 22.01
CA ILE A 155 -7.45 -0.95 20.67
C ILE A 155 -6.89 -2.18 19.94
N PHE A 156 -5.58 -2.40 20.01
CA PHE A 156 -4.95 -3.55 19.36
C PHE A 156 -5.53 -4.87 19.89
N ILE A 157 -5.57 -5.05 21.21
CA ILE A 157 -6.10 -6.27 21.87
C ILE A 157 -7.56 -6.49 21.46
N ARG A 158 -8.38 -5.45 21.41
CA ARG A 158 -9.77 -5.54 20.97
C ARG A 158 -9.88 -5.99 19.51
N LEU A 159 -9.06 -5.46 18.61
CA LEU A 159 -9.05 -5.86 17.20
C LEU A 159 -8.54 -7.31 17.03
N GLU A 160 -7.51 -7.71 17.77
CA GLU A 160 -7.00 -9.08 17.77
C GLU A 160 -8.04 -10.09 18.28
N THR A 161 -8.73 -9.76 19.38
CA THR A 161 -9.85 -10.55 19.90
C THR A 161 -10.95 -10.68 18.86
N ARG A 162 -11.33 -9.56 18.22
CA ARG A 162 -12.35 -9.56 17.18
C ARG A 162 -11.94 -10.40 15.98
N ALA A 163 -10.67 -10.35 15.58
CA ALA A 163 -10.13 -11.20 14.51
C ALA A 163 -10.26 -12.70 14.87
N ALA A 164 -9.94 -13.09 16.10
CA ALA A 164 -10.10 -14.47 16.56
C ALA A 164 -11.56 -14.93 16.53
N GLU A 165 -12.52 -14.08 16.96
CA GLU A 165 -13.96 -14.36 16.87
C GLU A 165 -14.43 -14.58 15.44
N LEU A 166 -13.84 -13.85 14.48
CA LEU A 166 -14.13 -13.96 13.05
C LEU A 166 -13.44 -15.16 12.38
N GLY A 167 -12.65 -15.94 13.14
CA GLY A 167 -12.03 -17.19 12.70
C GLY A 167 -10.63 -17.05 12.12
N PHE A 168 -9.97 -15.90 12.28
CA PHE A 168 -8.56 -15.74 11.90
C PHE A 168 -7.64 -16.41 12.93
N ASP A 169 -6.54 -16.99 12.46
CA ASP A 169 -5.51 -17.57 13.33
C ASP A 169 -4.59 -16.45 13.89
N THR A 170 -5.08 -15.78 14.93
CA THR A 170 -4.36 -14.65 15.55
C THR A 170 -3.07 -15.07 16.24
N THR A 171 -2.87 -16.38 16.51
CA THR A 171 -1.59 -16.88 17.05
C THR A 171 -0.42 -16.67 16.08
N LYS A 172 -0.71 -16.44 14.78
CA LYS A 172 0.25 -16.16 13.72
C LYS A 172 0.34 -14.66 13.36
N LEU A 173 -0.31 -13.80 14.14
CA LEU A 173 -0.29 -12.36 13.87
C LEU A 173 1.10 -11.79 14.14
N ILE A 174 1.67 -11.12 13.13
CA ILE A 174 2.98 -10.49 13.18
C ILE A 174 2.77 -9.00 13.48
N ARG A 175 3.32 -8.50 14.57
CA ARG A 175 3.42 -7.05 14.81
C ARG A 175 4.53 -6.46 13.95
N VAL A 176 4.18 -5.44 13.18
CA VAL A 176 5.10 -4.79 12.24
C VAL A 176 5.88 -3.70 12.97
N LYS A 177 7.20 -3.78 12.87
CA LYS A 177 8.09 -2.74 13.42
C LYS A 177 8.04 -1.46 12.61
N HIS A 178 8.08 -0.31 13.32
CA HIS A 178 8.18 1.03 12.76
C HIS A 178 9.29 1.80 13.45
N ASP A 179 10.54 1.42 13.19
CA ASP A 179 11.75 1.96 13.81
C ASP A 179 12.63 2.73 12.83
N ARG A 180 12.23 2.88 11.58
CA ARG A 180 12.96 3.58 10.52
C ARG A 180 12.15 4.71 9.92
N THR A 181 12.77 5.86 9.79
CA THR A 181 12.21 6.93 8.98
C THR A 181 12.61 6.69 7.53
N ALA A 182 11.64 6.62 6.62
CA ALA A 182 11.93 6.59 5.21
C ALA A 182 12.63 7.89 4.83
N ALA A 183 13.91 7.82 4.45
CA ALA A 183 14.57 8.96 3.84
C ALA A 183 13.75 9.43 2.63
N ASN A 184 13.58 10.73 2.49
CA ASN A 184 12.85 11.29 1.35
C ASN A 184 13.56 10.82 0.06
N PRO A 185 12.85 10.19 -0.91
CA PRO A 185 13.49 9.74 -2.17
C PRO A 185 14.27 10.84 -2.90
N LEU A 186 13.87 12.09 -2.70
CA LEU A 186 14.58 13.26 -3.23
C LEU A 186 15.95 13.50 -2.56
N SER A 187 16.16 13.01 -1.32
CA SER A 187 17.45 13.13 -0.63
C SER A 187 18.44 12.03 -1.04
N GLU A 188 17.97 10.83 -1.37
CA GLU A 188 18.83 9.74 -1.85
C GLU A 188 19.39 10.00 -3.25
N GLY A 189 18.58 10.59 -4.14
CA GLY A 189 19.03 11.03 -5.46
C GLY A 189 20.11 12.10 -5.38
N ARG A 190 20.01 13.03 -4.43
CA ARG A 190 20.99 14.09 -4.19
C ARG A 190 22.28 13.54 -3.58
N SER A 191 22.20 12.57 -2.67
CA SER A 191 23.36 11.91 -2.07
C SER A 191 24.16 11.10 -3.11
N LYS A 192 23.48 10.33 -3.97
CA LYS A 192 24.13 9.58 -5.06
C LYS A 192 24.76 10.50 -6.12
N MET A 193 24.12 11.63 -6.43
CA MET A 193 24.72 12.64 -7.32
C MET A 193 25.94 13.34 -6.69
N ALA A 194 25.91 13.63 -5.40
CA ALA A 194 27.02 14.25 -4.70
C ALA A 194 28.22 13.30 -4.61
N THR A 195 27.99 12.01 -4.37
CA THR A 195 29.07 10.99 -4.30
C THR A 195 29.70 10.74 -5.68
N ASN A 196 28.88 10.73 -6.75
CA ASN A 196 29.41 10.60 -8.11
C ASN A 196 30.16 11.86 -8.58
N ALA A 197 29.71 13.06 -8.16
CA ALA A 197 30.41 14.31 -8.46
C ALA A 197 31.79 14.40 -7.73
N ALA A 198 31.85 13.89 -6.50
CA ALA A 198 33.12 13.85 -5.75
C ALA A 198 34.16 12.86 -6.34
N ASN A 199 33.67 11.77 -6.97
CA ASN A 199 34.55 10.77 -7.59
C ASN A 199 35.01 11.12 -9.02
N THR A 200 34.44 12.17 -9.64
CA THR A 200 34.79 12.64 -10.99
C THR A 200 35.68 13.91 -11.00
N LEU A 201 36.01 14.47 -9.83
CA LEU A 201 36.92 15.59 -9.76
C LEU A 201 38.37 15.06 -9.87
N THR A 202 38.89 15.01 -11.08
CA THR A 202 40.31 14.92 -11.36
C THR A 202 41.03 16.13 -10.72
N PRO A 203 42.18 15.96 -10.02
CA PRO A 203 42.90 17.10 -9.46
C PRO A 203 43.33 18.03 -10.58
N CYS A 204 43.02 19.31 -10.44
CA CYS A 204 43.45 20.35 -11.35
C CYS A 204 44.98 20.45 -11.34
N PRO A 205 45.69 20.41 -12.48
CA PRO A 205 47.10 20.62 -12.53
C PRO A 205 47.46 22.05 -12.07
N LYS A 206 48.49 22.18 -11.23
CA LYS A 206 48.98 23.45 -10.69
C LYS A 206 49.52 24.32 -11.82
N THR A 207 48.70 25.13 -12.44
CA THR A 207 49.12 26.23 -13.32
C THR A 207 48.60 27.56 -12.78
N PRO A 208 49.33 28.69 -12.93
CA PRO A 208 49.09 29.90 -12.16
C PRO A 208 47.93 30.80 -12.64
N ASN A 209 46.99 30.31 -13.46
CA ASN A 209 45.92 31.11 -14.03
C ASN A 209 44.50 30.48 -13.88
N CYS A 210 44.20 29.80 -12.78
CA CYS A 210 42.85 29.34 -12.50
C CYS A 210 42.16 30.35 -11.57
N VAL A 211 41.54 31.39 -12.14
CA VAL A 211 40.70 32.33 -11.41
C VAL A 211 39.31 31.69 -11.29
N SER A 212 38.92 31.46 -10.06
CA SER A 212 37.58 30.94 -9.72
C SER A 212 36.52 31.99 -10.04
N SER A 213 35.70 31.75 -11.04
CA SER A 213 34.44 32.47 -11.26
C SER A 213 33.35 31.85 -10.40
N LEU A 214 33.28 32.24 -9.14
CA LEU A 214 32.10 32.13 -8.30
C LEU A 214 31.61 33.56 -8.07
N ALA A 215 30.70 34.02 -8.90
CA ALA A 215 29.97 35.25 -8.68
C ALA A 215 28.49 35.01 -9.05
N GLU A 216 27.67 35.17 -8.05
CA GLU A 216 26.31 35.70 -8.07
C GLU A 216 25.27 34.97 -8.90
N ASP A 217 24.43 34.17 -8.23
CA ASP A 217 23.05 34.11 -8.62
C ASP A 217 22.13 34.45 -7.43
N LYS A 218 21.26 35.40 -7.68
CA LYS A 218 20.50 36.18 -6.71
C LYS A 218 19.31 35.38 -6.20
N GLN A 219 19.09 35.52 -4.89
CA GLN A 219 17.86 35.24 -4.17
C GLN A 219 16.60 35.64 -4.95
N HIS A 220 15.70 34.68 -5.20
CA HIS A 220 14.29 34.94 -5.39
C HIS A 220 13.55 34.42 -4.15
N PHE A 221 13.17 35.36 -3.33
CA PHE A 221 12.22 35.20 -2.22
C PHE A 221 10.85 34.90 -2.82
N ILE A 222 10.27 33.77 -2.46
CA ILE A 222 8.84 33.51 -2.69
C ILE A 222 8.15 33.69 -1.35
N GLU A 223 7.31 34.71 -1.27
CA GLU A 223 6.44 35.04 -0.14
C GLU A 223 5.39 33.96 0.11
N PRO A 224 4.94 33.75 1.35
CA PRO A 224 3.90 32.79 1.66
C PRO A 224 2.52 33.33 1.26
N ILE A 225 1.75 32.51 0.57
CA ILE A 225 0.35 32.78 0.25
C ILE A 225 -0.49 32.60 1.52
N THR A 226 -1.03 33.67 2.02
CA THR A 226 -2.07 33.71 3.06
C THR A 226 -3.43 33.43 2.43
N TYR A 227 -4.14 32.42 2.91
CA TYR A 227 -5.57 32.26 2.63
C TYR A 227 -6.36 32.99 3.72
N GLU A 228 -7.07 34.04 3.31
CA GLU A 228 -8.23 34.60 3.99
C GLU A 228 -9.52 34.16 3.27
N GLY A 229 -10.53 33.75 4.03
CA GLY A 229 -11.89 33.50 3.54
C GLY A 229 -12.48 32.18 3.97
#